data_eed63a1a26f96e67e1e1142c71b2a536
#
_entry.id   eed63a1a26f96e67e1e1142c71b2a536
#
_cell.length_a   1.000
_cell.length_b   1.000
_cell.length_c   1.000
_cell.angle_alpha   90.00
_cell.angle_beta   90.00
_cell.angle_gamma   90.00
#
_symmetry.space_group_name_H-M   'P 1'
#
loop_
_entity.id
_entity.type
_entity.pdbx_description
1 polymer ?
#
loop_
_entity_poly.entity_id
_entity_poly.type
_entity_poly.pdbx_seq_one_letter_code
_entity_poly.pdbx_strand_id
1 'polypeptide(L)'
;RKNKKFYYKTSNFISVSGMIYRMKQNAAGLASICILSTGVLLLLSMTVSLYFGMGDIMVNRYPFDTDAQISGISQEQSEQFKKVFAQAIEDYQVPAEKTVTETYLEIGCKQGKNGIMIGQAYSYSEDGNSVDLYTIRQSEYEKLTGEKTDLHDGEIFAWYPSERETDTLKIDDWDFAVKKWLEKAPLSAMT
;
A
#
# COMPACT_ATOMS: atom_id res chain seq x y z
N ARG A 1 16.93 43.20 33.14
CA ARG A 1 17.66 43.44 34.41
C ARG A 1 19.07 44.05 34.21
N LYS A 2 19.44 44.50 33.03
CA LYS A 2 20.79 45.03 32.77
C LYS A 2 21.06 46.41 33.43
N ASN A 3 20.04 47.18 33.76
CA ASN A 3 20.20 48.52 34.31
C ASN A 3 19.53 48.63 35.68
N LYS A 4 20.27 48.27 36.74
CA LYS A 4 19.79 48.27 38.12
C LYS A 4 19.43 49.69 38.61
N LYS A 5 20.15 50.75 38.20
CA LYS A 5 19.87 52.12 38.58
C LYS A 5 18.54 52.65 38.06
N PHE A 6 18.10 52.20 36.86
CA PHE A 6 16.81 52.55 36.27
C PHE A 6 15.66 51.84 36.98
N TYR A 7 15.85 50.56 37.31
CA TYR A 7 14.82 49.72 37.91
C TYR A 7 14.46 50.13 39.34
N TYR A 8 15.43 50.50 40.19
CA TYR A 8 15.19 50.87 41.60
C TYR A 8 14.78 52.26 41.82
N LYS A 9 14.54 53.13 40.82
CA LYS A 9 13.93 54.44 40.96
C LYS A 9 12.43 54.27 41.28
N THR A 10 11.94 54.81 42.37
CA THR A 10 10.60 54.56 42.95
C THR A 10 9.47 54.65 41.94
N SER A 11 9.49 55.65 41.07
CA SER A 11 8.47 55.78 40.00
C SER A 11 8.56 54.67 38.91
N ASN A 12 9.75 54.20 38.59
CA ASN A 12 9.96 53.21 37.56
C ASN A 12 9.71 51.79 38.08
N PHE A 13 9.97 51.54 39.37
CA PHE A 13 9.74 50.24 40.00
C PHE A 13 8.27 49.80 39.91
N ILE A 14 7.34 50.68 40.24
CA ILE A 14 5.90 50.42 40.23
C ILE A 14 5.45 50.11 38.77
N SER A 15 5.86 50.97 37.83
CA SER A 15 5.47 50.84 36.43
C SER A 15 6.04 49.58 35.79
N VAL A 16 7.33 49.29 36.02
CA VAL A 16 7.99 48.10 35.45
C VAL A 16 7.49 46.81 36.11
N SER A 17 7.25 46.82 37.42
CA SER A 17 6.69 45.66 38.13
C SER A 17 5.27 45.33 37.66
N GLY A 18 4.42 46.34 37.50
CA GLY A 18 3.06 46.20 36.98
C GLY A 18 3.04 45.70 35.53
N MET A 19 3.99 46.19 34.71
CA MET A 19 4.12 45.73 33.32
C MET A 19 4.59 44.29 33.25
N ILE A 20 5.56 43.88 34.06
CA ILE A 20 6.03 42.47 34.11
C ILE A 20 4.91 41.54 34.56
N TYR A 21 4.10 41.92 35.54
CA TYR A 21 2.96 41.13 36.00
C TYR A 21 1.91 40.92 34.89
N ARG A 22 1.51 42.01 34.21
CA ARG A 22 0.56 41.97 33.10
C ARG A 22 1.10 41.16 31.92
N MET A 23 2.38 41.30 31.59
CA MET A 23 3.03 40.52 30.55
C MET A 23 3.02 39.03 30.89
N LYS A 24 3.28 38.63 32.14
CA LYS A 24 3.25 37.23 32.56
C LYS A 24 1.85 36.64 32.44
N GLN A 25 0.81 37.37 32.81
CA GLN A 25 -0.58 36.94 32.72
C GLN A 25 -1.04 36.84 31.27
N ASN A 26 -0.71 37.83 30.44
CA ASN A 26 -1.04 37.82 29.03
C ASN A 26 -0.25 36.73 28.25
N ALA A 27 1.01 36.46 28.63
CA ALA A 27 1.82 35.42 28.04
C ALA A 27 1.25 34.02 28.28
N ALA A 28 0.72 33.75 29.48
CA ALA A 28 0.06 32.49 29.79
C ALA A 28 -1.20 32.28 28.92
N GLY A 29 -2.03 33.31 28.78
CA GLY A 29 -3.21 33.29 27.91
C GLY A 29 -2.85 33.06 26.43
N LEU A 30 -1.83 33.79 25.95
CA LEU A 30 -1.36 33.63 24.58
C LEU A 30 -0.79 32.20 24.31
N ALA A 31 -0.02 31.70 25.28
CA ALA A 31 0.51 30.33 25.20
C ALA A 31 -0.61 29.27 25.12
N SER A 32 -1.65 29.42 25.95
CA SER A 32 -2.81 28.52 25.91
C SER A 32 -3.55 28.55 24.57
N ILE A 33 -3.75 29.74 24.00
CA ILE A 33 -4.37 29.90 22.68
C ILE A 33 -3.50 29.25 21.60
N CYS A 34 -2.18 29.46 21.65
CA CYS A 34 -1.27 28.84 20.70
C CYS A 34 -1.30 27.29 20.76
N ILE A 35 -1.33 26.71 21.95
CA ILE A 35 -1.39 25.26 22.14
C ILE A 35 -2.73 24.71 21.63
N LEU A 36 -3.84 25.35 21.98
CA LEU A 36 -5.16 24.92 21.52
C LEU A 36 -5.31 25.04 20.00
N SER A 37 -4.88 26.16 19.42
CA SER A 37 -4.96 26.35 17.97
C SER A 37 -4.09 25.36 17.19
N THR A 38 -2.87 25.09 17.67
CA THR A 38 -2.01 24.06 17.06
C THR A 38 -2.62 22.67 17.16
N GLY A 39 -3.22 22.33 18.31
CA GLY A 39 -3.93 21.07 18.50
C GLY A 39 -5.09 20.91 17.52
N VAL A 40 -5.91 21.94 17.36
CA VAL A 40 -7.02 21.94 16.39
C VAL A 40 -6.51 21.80 14.95
N LEU A 41 -5.48 22.55 14.57
CA LEU A 41 -4.90 22.47 13.22
C LEU A 41 -4.31 21.09 12.92
N LEU A 42 -3.64 20.46 13.88
CA LEU A 42 -3.11 19.10 13.73
C LEU A 42 -4.22 18.09 13.55
N LEU A 43 -5.28 18.15 14.36
CA LEU A 43 -6.43 17.25 14.23
C LEU A 43 -7.13 17.41 12.87
N LEU A 44 -7.36 18.65 12.43
CA LEU A 44 -7.96 18.90 11.12
C LEU A 44 -7.07 18.37 9.98
N SER A 45 -5.77 18.66 10.05
CA SER A 45 -4.82 18.19 9.03
C SER A 45 -4.78 16.67 8.96
N MET A 46 -4.76 16.00 10.12
CA MET A 46 -4.74 14.53 10.19
C MET A 46 -6.05 13.94 9.64
N THR A 47 -7.21 14.51 10.00
CA THR A 47 -8.51 14.04 9.52
C THR A 47 -8.63 14.20 8.01
N VAL A 48 -8.23 15.34 7.46
CA VAL A 48 -8.26 15.60 6.03
C VAL A 48 -7.31 14.65 5.29
N SER A 49 -6.10 14.46 5.81
CA SER A 49 -5.11 13.55 5.23
C SER A 49 -5.61 12.10 5.21
N LEU A 50 -6.24 11.63 6.29
CA LEU A 50 -6.83 10.30 6.34
C LEU A 50 -7.99 10.15 5.36
N TYR A 51 -8.87 11.17 5.25
CA TYR A 51 -10.01 11.11 4.35
C TYR A 51 -9.59 10.98 2.89
N PHE A 52 -8.63 11.79 2.44
CA PHE A 52 -8.12 11.70 1.07
C PHE A 52 -7.27 10.43 0.86
N GLY A 53 -6.46 10.04 1.84
CA GLY A 53 -5.64 8.83 1.75
C GLY A 53 -6.48 7.54 1.69
N MET A 54 -7.63 7.49 2.38
CA MET A 54 -8.53 6.33 2.28
C MET A 54 -9.13 6.18 0.89
N GLY A 55 -9.47 7.28 0.21
CA GLY A 55 -9.97 7.22 -1.16
C GLY A 55 -8.97 6.58 -2.12
N ASP A 56 -7.72 7.01 -2.06
CA ASP A 56 -6.65 6.48 -2.91
C ASP A 56 -6.35 5.00 -2.59
N ILE A 57 -6.36 4.62 -1.31
CA ILE A 57 -6.16 3.22 -0.90
C ILE A 57 -7.31 2.34 -1.40
N MET A 58 -8.55 2.78 -1.29
CA MET A 58 -9.71 2.01 -1.75
C MET A 58 -9.66 1.77 -3.25
N VAL A 59 -9.40 2.81 -4.05
CA VAL A 59 -9.32 2.69 -5.52
C VAL A 59 -8.15 1.82 -5.97
N ASN A 60 -7.00 1.92 -5.29
CA ASN A 60 -5.82 1.15 -5.66
C ASN A 60 -5.88 -0.30 -5.19
N ARG A 61 -6.46 -0.56 -4.00
CA ARG A 61 -6.51 -1.90 -3.41
C ARG A 61 -7.72 -2.71 -3.85
N TYR A 62 -8.81 -2.04 -4.16
CA TYR A 62 -10.06 -2.66 -4.61
C TYR A 62 -10.54 -1.99 -5.91
N PRO A 63 -9.89 -2.31 -7.04
CA PRO A 63 -10.19 -1.70 -8.32
C PRO A 63 -11.55 -2.14 -8.89
N PHE A 64 -12.20 -3.10 -8.24
CA PHE A 64 -13.51 -3.64 -8.63
C PHE A 64 -14.54 -3.46 -7.52
N ASP A 65 -15.77 -3.14 -7.92
CA ASP A 65 -16.90 -3.02 -6.97
C ASP A 65 -17.28 -4.36 -6.35
N THR A 66 -17.04 -5.46 -7.08
CA THR A 66 -17.29 -6.82 -6.61
C THR A 66 -16.16 -7.71 -7.05
N ASP A 67 -15.57 -8.43 -6.10
CA ASP A 67 -14.54 -9.43 -6.32
C ASP A 67 -15.00 -10.78 -5.76
N ALA A 68 -14.78 -11.84 -6.51
CA ALA A 68 -15.07 -13.20 -6.10
C ALA A 68 -13.85 -14.07 -6.38
N GLN A 69 -13.20 -14.54 -5.33
CA GLN A 69 -12.00 -15.36 -5.40
C GLN A 69 -12.28 -16.78 -4.94
N ILE A 70 -11.84 -17.77 -5.74
CA ILE A 70 -11.89 -19.18 -5.37
C ILE A 70 -10.50 -19.77 -5.52
N SER A 71 -10.04 -20.46 -4.50
CA SER A 71 -8.74 -21.13 -4.48
C SER A 71 -8.89 -22.64 -4.36
N GLY A 72 -7.87 -23.38 -4.76
CA GLY A 72 -7.82 -24.85 -4.64
C GLY A 72 -8.75 -25.63 -5.56
N ILE A 73 -9.16 -25.03 -6.70
CA ILE A 73 -10.06 -25.62 -7.67
C ILE A 73 -9.33 -26.13 -8.92
N SER A 74 -9.89 -27.16 -9.56
CA SER A 74 -9.42 -27.62 -10.86
C SER A 74 -9.83 -26.66 -11.99
N GLN A 75 -9.21 -26.79 -13.15
CA GLN A 75 -9.55 -25.98 -14.32
C GLN A 75 -11.02 -26.15 -14.74
N GLU A 76 -11.57 -27.36 -14.63
CA GLU A 76 -12.98 -27.65 -14.95
C GLU A 76 -13.94 -26.95 -13.98
N GLN A 77 -13.61 -26.97 -12.68
CA GLN A 77 -14.37 -26.24 -11.66
C GLN A 77 -14.28 -24.72 -11.86
N SER A 78 -13.14 -24.21 -12.31
CA SER A 78 -12.98 -22.80 -12.65
C SER A 78 -13.92 -22.38 -13.78
N GLU A 79 -14.05 -23.17 -14.83
CA GLU A 79 -14.98 -22.89 -15.94
C GLU A 79 -16.45 -22.97 -15.51
N GLN A 80 -16.79 -23.89 -14.62
CA GLN A 80 -18.13 -23.95 -14.03
C GLN A 80 -18.43 -22.71 -13.18
N PHE A 81 -17.47 -22.29 -12.37
CA PHE A 81 -17.62 -21.09 -11.55
C PHE A 81 -17.84 -19.84 -12.39
N LYS A 82 -17.04 -19.65 -13.45
CA LYS A 82 -17.22 -18.53 -14.38
C LYS A 82 -18.64 -18.45 -14.94
N LYS A 83 -19.21 -19.60 -15.31
CA LYS A 83 -20.60 -19.67 -15.83
C LYS A 83 -21.61 -19.31 -14.77
N VAL A 84 -21.49 -19.86 -13.55
CA VAL A 84 -22.39 -19.59 -12.45
C VAL A 84 -22.32 -18.11 -12.04
N PHE A 85 -21.12 -17.55 -12.01
CA PHE A 85 -20.91 -16.14 -11.67
C PHE A 85 -21.51 -15.22 -12.73
N ALA A 86 -21.30 -15.51 -14.01
CA ALA A 86 -21.90 -14.75 -15.10
C ALA A 86 -23.44 -14.79 -15.05
N GLN A 87 -24.01 -15.97 -14.77
CA GLN A 87 -25.45 -16.13 -14.62
C GLN A 87 -25.99 -15.38 -13.41
N ALA A 88 -25.27 -15.36 -12.30
CA ALA A 88 -25.66 -14.59 -11.12
C ALA A 88 -25.69 -13.08 -11.40
N ILE A 89 -24.70 -12.55 -12.12
CA ILE A 89 -24.69 -11.14 -12.56
C ILE A 89 -25.96 -10.81 -13.38
N GLU A 90 -26.36 -11.70 -14.27
CA GLU A 90 -27.54 -11.51 -15.10
C GLU A 90 -28.84 -11.63 -14.30
N ASP A 91 -28.97 -12.66 -13.47
CA ASP A 91 -30.17 -12.94 -12.66
C ASP A 91 -30.46 -11.80 -11.64
N TYR A 92 -29.41 -11.26 -11.03
CA TYR A 92 -29.54 -10.15 -10.08
C TYR A 92 -29.44 -8.76 -10.71
N GLN A 93 -29.35 -8.67 -12.04
CA GLN A 93 -29.25 -7.42 -12.78
C GLN A 93 -28.17 -6.47 -12.24
N VAL A 94 -27.01 -7.04 -11.85
CA VAL A 94 -25.89 -6.25 -11.36
C VAL A 94 -25.32 -5.43 -12.52
N PRO A 95 -25.25 -4.09 -12.40
CA PRO A 95 -24.68 -3.27 -13.46
C PRO A 95 -23.16 -3.54 -13.54
N ALA A 96 -22.77 -4.38 -14.47
CA ALA A 96 -21.35 -4.72 -14.70
C ALA A 96 -20.87 -4.01 -15.98
N GLU A 97 -20.14 -2.90 -15.82
CA GLU A 97 -19.53 -2.20 -16.94
C GLU A 97 -18.34 -3.00 -17.51
N LYS A 98 -17.59 -3.67 -16.64
CA LYS A 98 -16.43 -4.48 -17.01
C LYS A 98 -16.30 -5.68 -16.08
N THR A 99 -16.20 -6.87 -16.66
CA THR A 99 -15.85 -8.09 -15.92
C THR A 99 -14.46 -8.53 -16.33
N VAL A 100 -13.59 -8.72 -15.33
CA VAL A 100 -12.24 -9.23 -15.52
C VAL A 100 -12.15 -10.58 -14.83
N THR A 101 -11.60 -11.59 -15.53
CA THR A 101 -11.37 -12.91 -14.96
C THR A 101 -9.87 -13.20 -15.02
N GLU A 102 -9.29 -13.44 -13.88
CA GLU A 102 -7.87 -13.78 -13.72
C GLU A 102 -7.73 -15.21 -13.27
N THR A 103 -6.77 -15.93 -13.85
CA THR A 103 -6.43 -17.29 -13.45
C THR A 103 -4.93 -17.33 -13.19
N TYR A 104 -4.55 -17.57 -11.95
CA TYR A 104 -3.16 -17.58 -11.52
C TYR A 104 -2.90 -18.74 -10.55
N LEU A 105 -1.65 -19.07 -10.36
CA LEU A 105 -1.18 -19.97 -9.33
C LEU A 105 -0.48 -19.15 -8.25
N GLU A 106 -0.94 -19.31 -7.02
CA GLU A 106 -0.35 -18.70 -5.83
C GLU A 106 0.40 -19.77 -5.05
N ILE A 107 1.65 -19.51 -4.75
CA ILE A 107 2.53 -20.42 -4.05
C ILE A 107 3.21 -19.66 -2.91
N GLY A 108 2.99 -20.11 -1.68
CA GLY A 108 3.74 -19.63 -0.53
C GLY A 108 5.20 -20.08 -0.63
N CYS A 109 6.10 -19.14 -0.58
CA CYS A 109 7.53 -19.32 -0.75
C CYS A 109 8.33 -18.68 0.39
N LYS A 110 9.59 -19.07 0.49
CA LYS A 110 10.56 -18.42 1.38
C LYS A 110 11.61 -17.71 0.54
N GLN A 111 11.84 -16.44 0.83
CA GLN A 111 12.94 -15.69 0.22
C GLN A 111 14.26 -16.08 0.88
N GLY A 112 15.13 -16.73 0.12
CA GLY A 112 16.49 -17.06 0.52
C GLY A 112 17.50 -16.03 0.03
N LYS A 113 18.78 -16.19 0.43
CA LYS A 113 19.87 -15.33 -0.04
C LYS A 113 20.11 -15.40 -1.55
N ASN A 114 19.83 -16.55 -2.16
CA ASN A 114 20.15 -16.85 -3.55
C ASN A 114 18.91 -17.00 -4.44
N GLY A 115 17.71 -16.77 -3.94
CA GLY A 115 16.48 -16.92 -4.71
C GLY A 115 15.26 -17.25 -3.87
N ILE A 116 14.19 -17.65 -4.54
CA ILE A 116 12.90 -18.03 -3.95
C ILE A 116 12.87 -19.55 -3.80
N MET A 117 12.49 -20.05 -2.62
CA MET A 117 12.36 -21.49 -2.33
C MET A 117 10.89 -21.85 -2.19
N ILE A 118 10.42 -22.82 -2.99
CA ILE A 118 9.06 -23.37 -2.96
C ILE A 118 8.99 -24.50 -1.93
N GLY A 119 7.82 -24.74 -1.31
CA GLY A 119 7.52 -25.97 -0.58
C GLY A 119 8.02 -26.05 0.86
N GLN A 120 8.58 -25.02 1.41
CA GLN A 120 8.70 -24.93 2.87
C GLN A 120 7.38 -24.37 3.40
N ALA A 121 6.54 -25.29 3.88
CA ALA A 121 5.19 -25.06 4.36
C ALA A 121 5.03 -23.73 5.07
N TYR A 122 3.92 -23.06 4.81
CA TYR A 122 3.34 -21.99 5.58
C TYR A 122 3.51 -22.22 7.08
N SER A 123 4.66 -21.96 7.58
CA SER A 123 4.81 -21.52 8.94
C SER A 123 5.09 -20.04 8.79
N TYR A 124 4.20 -19.21 9.27
CA TYR A 124 4.51 -17.82 9.54
C TYR A 124 5.84 -17.84 10.27
N SER A 125 6.92 -17.79 9.51
CA SER A 125 8.22 -17.79 10.12
C SER A 125 8.36 -16.42 10.74
N GLU A 126 8.57 -16.38 12.03
CA GLU A 126 8.88 -15.17 12.80
C GLU A 126 10.01 -14.34 12.16
N ASP A 127 10.71 -14.92 11.19
CA ASP A 127 11.84 -14.33 10.47
C ASP A 127 11.47 -13.33 9.37
N GLY A 128 10.17 -13.14 9.06
CA GLY A 128 9.71 -12.16 8.05
C GLY A 128 10.14 -12.41 6.60
N ASN A 129 10.61 -13.61 6.27
CA ASN A 129 11.12 -13.97 4.94
C ASN A 129 10.13 -14.77 4.08
N SER A 130 8.85 -14.82 4.45
CA SER A 130 7.82 -15.42 3.59
C SER A 130 7.38 -14.45 2.51
N VAL A 131 7.25 -14.94 1.29
CA VAL A 131 6.76 -14.23 0.12
C VAL A 131 5.75 -15.09 -0.62
N ASP A 132 4.73 -14.47 -1.17
CA ASP A 132 3.79 -15.14 -2.04
C ASP A 132 4.25 -14.97 -3.49
N LEU A 133 4.41 -16.08 -4.19
CA LEU A 133 4.76 -16.13 -5.59
C LEU A 133 3.48 -16.34 -6.42
N TYR A 134 3.10 -15.32 -7.17
CA TYR A 134 2.00 -15.39 -8.12
C TYR A 134 2.54 -15.68 -9.51
N THR A 135 2.05 -16.73 -10.14
CA THR A 135 2.44 -17.09 -11.51
C THR A 135 1.22 -17.16 -12.41
N ILE A 136 1.33 -16.58 -13.59
CA ILE A 136 0.31 -16.66 -14.64
C ILE A 136 0.91 -17.23 -15.91
N ARG A 137 0.07 -17.86 -16.72
CA ARG A 137 0.49 -18.34 -18.04
C ARG A 137 0.64 -17.17 -18.99
N GLN A 138 1.55 -17.30 -19.94
CA GLN A 138 1.72 -16.31 -21.01
C GLN A 138 0.39 -15.96 -21.70
N SER A 139 -0.43 -16.95 -22.02
CA SER A 139 -1.74 -16.75 -22.66
C SER A 139 -2.74 -15.94 -21.81
N GLU A 140 -2.68 -16.08 -20.48
CA GLU A 140 -3.52 -15.27 -19.58
C GLU A 140 -2.98 -13.84 -19.48
N TYR A 141 -1.66 -13.65 -19.42
CA TYR A 141 -1.05 -12.33 -19.45
C TYR A 141 -1.42 -11.56 -20.73
N GLU A 142 -1.34 -12.21 -21.89
CA GLU A 142 -1.73 -11.63 -23.18
C GLU A 142 -3.21 -11.24 -23.24
N LYS A 143 -4.09 -12.02 -22.60
CA LYS A 143 -5.52 -11.68 -22.51
C LYS A 143 -5.77 -10.47 -21.60
N LEU A 144 -5.06 -10.40 -20.47
CA LEU A 144 -5.23 -9.33 -19.50
C LEU A 144 -4.70 -7.99 -20.00
N THR A 145 -3.52 -8.02 -20.62
CA THR A 145 -2.83 -6.79 -21.06
C THR A 145 -3.13 -6.38 -22.48
N GLY A 146 -3.53 -7.33 -23.33
CA GLY A 146 -3.64 -7.16 -24.78
C GLY A 146 -2.28 -7.13 -25.49
N GLU A 147 -1.17 -7.27 -24.78
CA GLU A 147 0.18 -7.29 -25.33
C GLU A 147 0.53 -8.73 -25.77
N LYS A 148 1.01 -8.89 -26.99
CA LYS A 148 1.61 -10.16 -27.42
C LYS A 148 3.00 -10.29 -26.83
N THR A 149 3.30 -11.45 -26.30
CA THR A 149 4.59 -11.74 -25.70
C THR A 149 5.33 -12.80 -26.50
N ASP A 150 6.62 -12.62 -26.63
CA ASP A 150 7.54 -13.57 -27.29
C ASP A 150 8.50 -14.09 -26.22
N LEU A 151 8.03 -15.08 -25.43
CA LEU A 151 8.81 -15.74 -24.39
C LEU A 151 9.21 -17.14 -24.85
N HIS A 152 10.47 -17.47 -24.70
CA HIS A 152 11.02 -18.80 -24.91
C HIS A 152 11.10 -19.57 -23.59
N ASP A 153 11.36 -20.88 -23.69
CA ASP A 153 11.53 -21.73 -22.49
C ASP A 153 12.61 -21.17 -21.58
N GLY A 154 12.28 -21.00 -20.30
CA GLY A 154 13.17 -20.43 -19.29
C GLY A 154 13.19 -18.90 -19.24
N GLU A 155 12.43 -18.22 -20.11
CA GLU A 155 12.25 -16.76 -20.03
C GLU A 155 10.97 -16.39 -19.29
N ILE A 156 11.02 -15.29 -18.50
CA ILE A 156 9.88 -14.78 -17.77
C ILE A 156 9.79 -13.26 -17.87
N PHE A 157 8.57 -12.75 -17.73
CA PHE A 157 8.36 -11.38 -17.26
C PHE A 157 8.18 -11.45 -15.75
N ALA A 158 8.78 -10.52 -15.03
CA ALA A 158 8.73 -10.47 -13.58
C ALA A 158 8.22 -9.13 -13.09
N TRP A 159 7.55 -9.14 -11.96
CA TRP A 159 7.17 -7.94 -11.22
C TRP A 159 7.53 -8.13 -9.74
N TYR A 160 7.97 -7.06 -9.11
CA TYR A 160 8.24 -7.01 -7.68
C TYR A 160 7.96 -5.60 -7.14
N PRO A 161 7.42 -5.43 -5.91
CA PRO A 161 7.07 -4.12 -5.36
C PRO A 161 8.21 -3.11 -5.22
N SER A 162 9.45 -3.59 -5.15
CA SER A 162 10.65 -2.74 -5.13
C SER A 162 11.48 -2.96 -6.38
N GLU A 163 12.18 -1.91 -6.84
CA GLU A 163 13.06 -2.01 -7.99
C GLU A 163 14.08 -3.14 -7.84
N ARG A 164 14.12 -4.01 -8.83
CA ARG A 164 15.12 -5.07 -8.99
C ARG A 164 15.64 -5.03 -10.41
N GLU A 165 16.96 -4.99 -10.54
CA GLU A 165 17.65 -5.02 -11.82
C GLU A 165 18.51 -6.29 -11.89
N THR A 166 17.86 -7.45 -11.86
CA THR A 166 18.55 -8.72 -12.06
C THR A 166 18.10 -9.34 -13.37
N ASP A 167 19.07 -9.81 -14.18
CA ASP A 167 18.78 -10.48 -15.44
C ASP A 167 18.28 -11.91 -15.24
N THR A 168 18.40 -12.45 -14.03
CA THR A 168 18.00 -13.81 -13.70
C THR A 168 17.26 -13.87 -12.37
N LEU A 169 16.24 -14.70 -12.29
CA LEU A 169 15.50 -15.02 -11.07
C LEU A 169 15.62 -16.52 -10.80
N LYS A 170 16.16 -16.85 -9.63
CA LYS A 170 16.25 -18.25 -9.19
C LYS A 170 15.03 -18.63 -8.36
N ILE A 171 14.36 -19.72 -8.76
CA ILE A 171 13.24 -20.32 -8.04
C ILE A 171 13.58 -21.77 -7.81
N ASP A 172 13.83 -22.18 -6.57
CA ASP A 172 14.42 -23.47 -6.19
C ASP A 172 15.71 -23.75 -6.96
N ASP A 173 15.70 -24.82 -7.77
CA ASP A 173 16.84 -25.26 -8.59
C ASP A 173 16.80 -24.71 -10.02
N TRP A 174 15.79 -23.89 -10.36
CA TRP A 174 15.58 -23.36 -11.69
C TRP A 174 16.01 -21.91 -11.79
N ASP A 175 16.81 -21.58 -12.80
CA ASP A 175 17.21 -20.22 -13.13
C ASP A 175 16.39 -19.77 -14.35
N PHE A 176 15.62 -18.69 -14.16
CA PHE A 176 14.82 -18.06 -15.21
C PHE A 176 15.48 -16.77 -15.67
N ALA A 177 15.58 -16.57 -16.99
CA ALA A 177 16.01 -15.31 -17.56
C ALA A 177 14.87 -14.28 -17.50
N VAL A 178 15.11 -13.13 -16.89
CA VAL A 178 14.13 -12.07 -16.81
C VAL A 178 14.23 -11.20 -18.04
N LYS A 179 13.33 -11.40 -19.00
CA LYS A 179 13.30 -10.64 -20.24
C LYS A 179 12.80 -9.21 -20.05
N LYS A 180 11.88 -9.01 -19.09
CA LYS A 180 11.33 -7.69 -18.77
C LYS A 180 10.88 -7.63 -17.33
N TRP A 181 11.24 -6.56 -16.62
CA TRP A 181 10.62 -6.18 -15.35
C TRP A 181 9.40 -5.31 -15.64
N LEU A 182 8.27 -5.72 -15.10
CA LEU A 182 7.02 -4.99 -15.27
C LEU A 182 6.96 -3.81 -14.29
N GLU A 183 6.50 -2.67 -14.76
CA GLU A 183 6.34 -1.48 -13.93
C GLU A 183 5.15 -1.59 -12.97
N LYS A 184 4.13 -2.37 -13.36
CA LYS A 184 2.91 -2.56 -12.57
C LYS A 184 2.60 -4.04 -12.45
N ALA A 185 2.00 -4.38 -11.32
CA ALA A 185 1.47 -5.73 -11.10
C ALA A 185 0.44 -6.09 -12.19
N PRO A 186 0.59 -7.26 -12.85
CA PRO A 186 -0.33 -7.67 -13.90
C PRO A 186 -1.66 -8.23 -13.36
N LEU A 187 -1.69 -8.62 -12.10
CA LEU A 187 -2.86 -9.20 -11.42
C LEU A 187 -3.39 -8.26 -10.35
N SER A 188 -4.71 -8.22 -10.19
CA SER A 188 -5.35 -7.46 -9.12
C SER A 188 -4.99 -8.00 -7.73
N ALA A 189 -4.73 -9.31 -7.61
CA ALA A 189 -4.30 -9.95 -6.37
C ALA A 189 -2.91 -9.48 -5.87
N MET A 190 -2.11 -8.83 -6.72
CA MET A 190 -0.75 -8.38 -6.39
C MET A 190 -0.71 -6.89 -5.97
N THR A 191 -1.80 -6.16 -6.07
CA THR A 191 -1.92 -4.76 -5.68
C THR A 191 -2.40 -4.62 -4.23
#